data_edb8305676f49ddef1b764a2df142de1
#
_entry.id   edb8305676f49ddef1b764a2df142de1
#
_cell.length_a   1.000
_cell.length_b   1.000
_cell.length_c   1.000
_cell.angle_alpha   90.00
_cell.angle_beta   90.00
_cell.angle_gamma   90.00
#
_symmetry.space_group_name_H-M   'P 1'
#
loop_
_entity.id
_entity.type
_entity.pdbx_description
1 polymer ?
#
loop_
_entity_poly.entity_id
_entity_poly.type
_entity_poly.pdbx_seq_one_letter_code
_entity_poly.pdbx_strand_id
1 'polypeptide(L)'
;MENDKNFSLVDAEKRDILKLYRNDIMKIKAQYRGKVLAIFDQIPGLLSQHEKRVVFKNIQEGSYAEQYSETFFWLSDSMISNECFLCNDPNVGLSINEERTYVKCYMGDTGLLLSHAFDENELLESEVYAQILNDKLSINEGMLYENVIAQMLVANGHKLYFYTHYSREKHRNDIEIDFI
;
A
#
# COMPACT_ATOMS: atom_id res chain seq x y z
N MET A 1 27.55 20.24 -18.12
CA MET A 1 26.49 19.28 -18.48
C MET A 1 25.45 19.39 -17.38
N GLU A 2 24.49 20.28 -17.56
CA GLU A 2 23.28 20.33 -16.74
C GLU A 2 22.48 19.08 -17.05
N ASN A 3 22.39 18.19 -16.10
CA ASN A 3 21.52 17.04 -16.14
C ASN A 3 20.11 17.59 -15.89
N ASP A 4 19.41 17.97 -16.95
CA ASP A 4 17.98 18.27 -16.88
C ASP A 4 17.29 17.00 -16.38
N LYS A 5 17.05 16.98 -15.07
CA LYS A 5 16.21 15.95 -14.43
C LYS A 5 14.80 16.16 -14.96
N ASN A 6 14.49 15.52 -16.07
CA ASN A 6 13.18 15.63 -16.69
C ASN A 6 12.21 14.72 -15.91
N PHE A 7 11.68 15.24 -14.79
CA PHE A 7 10.74 14.51 -13.94
C PHE A 7 9.48 14.11 -14.69
N SER A 8 9.06 14.87 -15.71
CA SER A 8 7.86 14.53 -16.48
C SER A 8 8.04 13.27 -17.32
N LEU A 9 9.22 13.02 -17.87
CA LEU A 9 9.49 11.74 -18.53
C LEU A 9 9.47 10.57 -17.55
N VAL A 10 10.04 10.76 -16.37
CA VAL A 10 10.07 9.70 -15.33
C VAL A 10 8.65 9.34 -14.88
N ASP A 11 7.77 10.32 -14.71
CA ASP A 11 6.40 10.03 -14.31
C ASP A 11 5.59 9.41 -15.45
N ALA A 12 5.78 9.86 -16.70
CA ALA A 12 5.17 9.22 -17.86
C ALA A 12 5.51 7.70 -17.91
N GLU A 13 6.76 7.33 -17.68
CA GLU A 13 7.19 5.94 -17.59
C GLU A 13 6.53 5.20 -16.41
N LYS A 14 6.41 5.84 -15.25
CA LYS A 14 5.72 5.25 -14.09
C LYS A 14 4.24 5.01 -14.35
N ARG A 15 3.56 5.96 -15.00
CA ARG A 15 2.16 5.79 -15.41
C ARG A 15 1.99 4.67 -16.41
N ASP A 16 2.93 4.49 -17.33
CA ASP A 16 2.90 3.37 -18.25
C ASP A 16 3.12 2.03 -17.55
N ILE A 17 3.98 1.97 -16.52
CA ILE A 17 4.10 0.79 -15.66
C ILE A 17 2.77 0.49 -14.92
N LEU A 18 2.10 1.51 -14.36
CA LEU A 18 0.80 1.32 -13.72
C LEU A 18 -0.27 0.81 -14.69
N LYS A 19 -0.27 1.29 -15.95
CA LYS A 19 -1.13 0.74 -17.01
C LYS A 19 -0.80 -0.72 -17.31
N LEU A 20 0.49 -1.09 -17.32
CA LEU A 20 0.91 -2.48 -17.52
C LEU A 20 0.40 -3.36 -16.36
N TYR A 21 0.48 -2.91 -15.13
CA TYR A 21 -0.08 -3.64 -13.97
C TYR A 21 -1.59 -3.87 -14.14
N ARG A 22 -2.34 -2.83 -14.53
CA ARG A 22 -3.79 -2.98 -14.83
C ARG A 22 -4.04 -3.99 -15.95
N ASN A 23 -3.25 -3.97 -17.02
CA ASN A 23 -3.35 -4.91 -18.12
C ASN A 23 -3.05 -6.35 -17.67
N ASP A 24 -2.11 -6.55 -16.77
CA ASP A 24 -1.80 -7.88 -16.23
C ASP A 24 -2.91 -8.37 -15.30
N ILE A 25 -3.48 -7.50 -14.48
CA ILE A 25 -4.68 -7.81 -13.69
C ILE A 25 -5.85 -8.22 -14.60
N MET A 26 -5.99 -7.63 -15.77
CA MET A 26 -7.05 -8.01 -16.71
C MET A 26 -6.89 -9.41 -17.30
N LYS A 27 -5.71 -10.03 -17.22
CA LYS A 27 -5.43 -11.40 -17.71
C LYS A 27 -5.77 -12.49 -16.71
N ILE A 28 -5.93 -12.17 -15.42
CA ILE A 28 -6.26 -13.15 -14.39
C ILE A 28 -7.69 -13.66 -14.52
N LYS A 29 -8.02 -14.76 -13.81
CA LYS A 29 -9.37 -15.34 -13.82
C LYS A 29 -10.43 -14.28 -13.47
N ALA A 30 -11.51 -14.24 -14.23
CA ALA A 30 -12.56 -13.22 -14.13
C ALA A 30 -13.13 -13.05 -12.71
N GLN A 31 -13.23 -14.16 -11.95
CA GLN A 31 -13.79 -14.16 -10.59
C GLN A 31 -12.92 -13.39 -9.56
N TYR A 32 -11.62 -13.22 -9.83
CA TYR A 32 -10.70 -12.50 -8.92
C TYR A 32 -10.40 -11.08 -9.40
N ARG A 33 -10.52 -10.83 -10.69
CA ARG A 33 -10.13 -9.58 -11.37
C ARG A 33 -10.67 -8.34 -10.69
N GLY A 34 -11.98 -8.31 -10.42
CA GLY A 34 -12.63 -7.15 -9.80
C GLY A 34 -12.10 -6.86 -8.40
N LYS A 35 -11.79 -7.91 -7.62
CA LYS A 35 -11.24 -7.77 -6.27
C LYS A 35 -9.80 -7.27 -6.30
N VAL A 36 -8.98 -7.79 -7.23
CA VAL A 36 -7.58 -7.37 -7.39
C VAL A 36 -7.53 -5.90 -7.81
N LEU A 37 -8.34 -5.49 -8.80
CA LEU A 37 -8.44 -4.08 -9.20
C LEU A 37 -8.88 -3.20 -8.04
N ALA A 38 -9.91 -3.61 -7.30
CA ALA A 38 -10.44 -2.81 -6.20
C ALA A 38 -9.41 -2.61 -5.08
N ILE A 39 -8.61 -3.61 -4.73
CA ILE A 39 -7.51 -3.45 -3.76
C ILE A 39 -6.42 -2.55 -4.36
N PHE A 40 -5.97 -2.83 -5.58
CA PHE A 40 -4.93 -2.07 -6.25
C PHE A 40 -5.26 -0.58 -6.31
N ASP A 41 -6.47 -0.22 -6.75
CA ASP A 41 -6.92 1.17 -6.88
C ASP A 41 -7.05 1.88 -5.53
N GLN A 42 -7.30 1.14 -4.45
CA GLN A 42 -7.46 1.71 -3.12
C GLN A 42 -6.15 1.87 -2.34
N ILE A 43 -5.03 1.26 -2.76
CA ILE A 43 -3.76 1.33 -2.02
C ILE A 43 -3.40 2.76 -1.59
N PRO A 44 -3.37 3.77 -2.48
CA PRO A 44 -3.01 5.13 -2.06
C PRO A 44 -3.99 5.72 -1.04
N GLY A 45 -5.30 5.50 -1.27
CA GLY A 45 -6.36 5.98 -0.37
C GLY A 45 -6.29 5.34 1.01
N LEU A 46 -6.02 4.03 1.08
CA LEU A 46 -5.85 3.30 2.35
C LEU A 46 -4.64 3.81 3.13
N LEU A 47 -3.50 3.99 2.45
CA LEU A 47 -2.26 4.45 3.09
C LEU A 47 -2.32 5.91 3.53
N SER A 48 -3.20 6.72 2.96
CA SER A 48 -3.42 8.11 3.37
C SER A 48 -4.27 8.26 4.64
N GLN A 49 -4.99 7.20 5.05
CA GLN A 49 -5.83 7.19 6.25
C GLN A 49 -5.00 7.00 7.53
N HIS A 50 -5.55 7.41 8.66
CA HIS A 50 -4.94 7.16 9.98
C HIS A 50 -4.85 5.65 10.27
N GLU A 51 -5.95 4.92 10.04
CA GLU A 51 -5.97 3.46 10.09
C GLU A 51 -5.78 2.92 8.67
N LYS A 52 -4.57 2.45 8.36
CA LYS A 52 -4.17 2.00 7.02
C LYS A 52 -4.60 0.56 6.71
N ARG A 53 -5.46 -0.01 7.54
CA ARG A 53 -5.95 -1.38 7.34
C ARG A 53 -6.96 -1.45 6.20
N VAL A 54 -6.89 -2.53 5.44
CA VAL A 54 -7.91 -2.83 4.44
C VAL A 54 -9.24 -3.13 5.13
N VAL A 55 -10.25 -2.35 4.82
CA VAL A 55 -11.62 -2.53 5.33
C VAL A 55 -12.45 -3.20 4.24
N PHE A 56 -12.57 -4.52 4.26
CA PHE A 56 -13.19 -5.32 3.20
C PHE A 56 -14.64 -4.91 2.90
N LYS A 57 -15.40 -4.48 3.90
CA LYS A 57 -16.76 -3.98 3.71
C LYS A 57 -16.84 -2.73 2.82
N ASN A 58 -15.77 -1.93 2.79
CA ASN A 58 -15.70 -0.73 1.95
C ASN A 58 -15.40 -1.08 0.49
N ILE A 59 -14.82 -2.27 0.22
CA ILE A 59 -14.55 -2.76 -1.12
C ILE A 59 -15.83 -3.30 -1.73
N GLN A 60 -16.54 -4.14 -0.97
CA GLN A 60 -17.83 -4.70 -1.37
C GLN A 60 -18.65 -5.02 -0.13
N GLU A 61 -19.90 -4.60 -0.09
CA GLU A 61 -20.81 -4.89 1.03
C GLU A 61 -20.91 -6.40 1.28
N GLY A 62 -20.82 -6.80 2.55
CA GLY A 62 -20.85 -8.22 2.95
C GLY A 62 -19.57 -9.01 2.69
N SER A 63 -18.47 -8.35 2.32
CA SER A 63 -17.18 -9.02 2.10
C SER A 63 -16.42 -9.30 3.39
N TYR A 64 -15.67 -10.41 3.37
CA TYR A 64 -14.80 -10.87 4.46
C TYR A 64 -13.38 -11.10 3.94
N ALA A 65 -12.40 -11.03 4.86
CA ALA A 65 -10.97 -11.15 4.53
C ALA A 65 -10.63 -12.44 3.77
N GLU A 66 -11.23 -13.56 4.14
CA GLU A 66 -10.97 -14.86 3.53
C GLU A 66 -11.29 -14.90 2.03
N GLN A 67 -12.23 -14.07 1.58
CA GLN A 67 -12.58 -13.97 0.15
C GLN A 67 -11.55 -13.23 -0.68
N TYR A 68 -10.56 -12.58 -0.03
CA TYR A 68 -9.50 -11.79 -0.66
C TYR A 68 -8.11 -12.44 -0.54
N SER A 69 -7.99 -13.63 0.07
CA SER A 69 -6.70 -14.33 0.21
C SER A 69 -5.99 -14.53 -1.13
N GLU A 70 -6.71 -14.99 -2.15
CA GLU A 70 -6.16 -15.15 -3.51
C GLU A 70 -5.78 -13.80 -4.16
N THR A 71 -6.50 -12.73 -3.80
CA THR A 71 -6.22 -11.37 -4.28
C THR A 71 -4.87 -10.88 -3.76
N PHE A 72 -4.65 -10.99 -2.46
CA PHE A 72 -3.38 -10.60 -1.85
C PHE A 72 -2.24 -11.50 -2.30
N PHE A 73 -2.47 -12.82 -2.36
CA PHE A 73 -1.47 -13.74 -2.88
C PHE A 73 -1.01 -13.33 -4.29
N TRP A 74 -1.94 -13.01 -5.17
CA TRP A 74 -1.58 -12.59 -6.54
C TRP A 74 -0.83 -11.26 -6.56
N LEU A 75 -1.28 -10.26 -5.81
CA LEU A 75 -0.64 -8.94 -5.74
C LEU A 75 0.79 -9.04 -5.19
N SER A 76 0.99 -9.86 -4.16
CA SER A 76 2.28 -10.09 -3.54
C SER A 76 3.22 -10.89 -4.45
N ASP A 77 2.74 -11.98 -5.03
CA ASP A 77 3.51 -12.84 -5.95
C ASP A 77 3.95 -12.07 -7.20
N SER A 78 3.12 -11.12 -7.66
CA SER A 78 3.44 -10.20 -8.75
C SER A 78 4.31 -9.01 -8.33
N MET A 79 4.71 -8.92 -7.06
CA MET A 79 5.49 -7.80 -6.49
C MET A 79 4.84 -6.42 -6.67
N ILE A 80 3.52 -6.38 -6.86
CA ILE A 80 2.76 -5.13 -6.99
C ILE A 80 2.51 -4.52 -5.62
N SER A 81 2.28 -5.37 -4.61
CA SER A 81 2.09 -4.93 -3.23
C SER A 81 2.88 -5.76 -2.22
N ASN A 82 3.06 -5.18 -1.04
CA ASN A 82 3.66 -5.81 0.13
C ASN A 82 2.62 -5.83 1.25
N GLU A 83 2.17 -7.03 1.64
CA GLU A 83 1.20 -7.19 2.71
C GLU A 83 1.88 -7.19 4.06
N CYS A 84 1.28 -6.45 5.00
CA CYS A 84 1.68 -6.39 6.40
C CYS A 84 0.52 -6.88 7.27
N PHE A 85 0.69 -8.01 7.95
CA PHE A 85 -0.35 -8.66 8.74
C PHE A 85 -0.27 -8.28 10.22
N LEU A 86 -1.42 -8.30 10.89
CA LEU A 86 -1.45 -8.10 12.35
C LEU A 86 -0.77 -9.30 13.04
N CYS A 87 0.13 -9.00 13.98
CA CYS A 87 0.64 -9.98 14.93
C CYS A 87 -0.04 -9.77 16.29
N ASN A 88 -0.76 -10.79 16.79
CA ASN A 88 -1.51 -10.69 18.02
C ASN A 88 -0.62 -10.75 19.27
N ASP A 89 0.54 -11.41 19.20
CA ASP A 89 1.53 -11.48 20.27
C ASP A 89 2.97 -11.38 19.72
N PRO A 90 3.62 -10.23 19.89
CA PRO A 90 4.98 -10.03 19.40
C PRO A 90 6.06 -10.74 20.22
N ASN A 91 5.73 -11.32 21.39
CA ASN A 91 6.69 -12.00 22.24
C ASN A 91 6.97 -13.44 21.82
N VAL A 92 6.14 -14.01 20.97
CA VAL A 92 6.28 -15.35 20.39
C VAL A 92 6.49 -15.19 18.89
N GLY A 93 7.12 -16.13 18.21
CA GLY A 93 7.46 -16.02 16.78
C GLY A 93 6.33 -15.42 15.94
N LEU A 94 6.61 -14.32 15.23
CA LEU A 94 5.62 -13.43 14.61
C LEU A 94 4.64 -14.18 13.69
N SER A 95 5.15 -15.13 12.90
CA SER A 95 4.34 -15.94 11.98
C SER A 95 3.36 -16.90 12.66
N ILE A 96 3.56 -17.23 13.95
CA ILE A 96 2.66 -18.11 14.71
C ILE A 96 1.40 -17.35 15.11
N ASN A 97 1.53 -16.06 15.35
CA ASN A 97 0.46 -15.18 15.81
C ASN A 97 -0.06 -14.24 14.73
N GLU A 98 0.15 -14.62 13.45
CA GLU A 98 -0.31 -13.87 12.29
C GLU A 98 -1.84 -13.91 12.18
N GLU A 99 -2.47 -12.74 12.15
CA GLU A 99 -3.90 -12.57 11.95
C GLU A 99 -4.16 -11.99 10.56
N ARG A 100 -4.54 -12.84 9.61
CA ARG A 100 -4.72 -12.48 8.19
C ARG A 100 -5.98 -11.69 7.88
N THR A 101 -6.90 -11.59 8.82
CA THR A 101 -8.10 -10.77 8.65
C THR A 101 -7.82 -9.28 8.78
N TYR A 102 -6.66 -8.93 9.32
CA TYR A 102 -6.19 -7.55 9.44
C TYR A 102 -4.90 -7.37 8.64
N VAL A 103 -5.00 -6.65 7.53
CA VAL A 103 -3.88 -6.44 6.61
C VAL A 103 -3.75 -4.96 6.26
N LYS A 104 -2.51 -4.46 6.27
CA LYS A 104 -2.10 -3.22 5.62
C LYS A 104 -1.47 -3.61 4.27
N CYS A 105 -1.76 -2.85 3.21
CA CYS A 105 -1.28 -3.15 1.87
C CYS A 105 -0.43 -1.98 1.38
N TYR A 106 0.87 -2.18 1.32
CA TYR A 106 1.84 -1.21 0.83
C TYR A 106 2.13 -1.44 -0.65
N MET A 107 2.39 -0.38 -1.39
CA MET A 107 2.81 -0.50 -2.79
C MET A 107 4.21 -1.10 -2.88
N GLY A 108 4.46 -1.97 -3.84
CA GLY A 108 5.77 -2.61 -4.04
C GLY A 108 6.89 -1.60 -4.36
N ASP A 109 6.55 -0.48 -5.00
CA ASP A 109 7.44 0.63 -5.29
C ASP A 109 6.85 1.97 -4.85
N THR A 110 7.58 2.72 -4.01
CA THR A 110 7.12 4.01 -3.48
C THR A 110 7.02 5.09 -4.56
N GLY A 111 7.85 5.02 -5.59
CA GLY A 111 7.77 5.93 -6.72
C GLY A 111 6.49 5.72 -7.54
N LEU A 112 6.06 4.46 -7.69
CA LEU A 112 4.79 4.12 -8.33
C LEU A 112 3.59 4.49 -7.44
N LEU A 113 3.70 4.35 -6.11
CA LEU A 113 2.66 4.80 -5.17
C LEU A 113 2.31 6.27 -5.37
N LEU A 114 3.33 7.11 -5.54
CA LEU A 114 3.13 8.54 -5.76
C LEU A 114 2.39 8.82 -7.07
N SER A 115 2.86 8.22 -8.18
CA SER A 115 2.20 8.37 -9.48
C SER A 115 0.79 7.78 -9.49
N HIS A 116 0.55 6.70 -8.73
CA HIS A 116 -0.78 6.11 -8.58
C HIS A 116 -1.72 7.00 -7.77
N ALA A 117 -1.24 7.67 -6.72
CA ALA A 117 -2.03 8.58 -5.91
C ALA A 117 -2.52 9.82 -6.69
N PHE A 118 -1.82 10.20 -7.75
CA PHE A 118 -2.12 11.36 -8.58
C PHE A 118 -2.54 11.01 -10.01
N ASP A 119 -2.93 9.76 -10.25
CA ASP A 119 -3.27 9.26 -11.61
C ASP A 119 -4.43 10.03 -12.25
N GLU A 120 -5.37 10.54 -11.47
CA GLU A 120 -6.52 11.33 -11.96
C GLU A 120 -6.21 12.83 -12.14
N ASN A 121 -5.07 13.31 -11.66
CA ASN A 121 -4.70 14.72 -11.75
C ASN A 121 -3.68 14.93 -12.87
N GLU A 122 -4.06 15.70 -13.89
CA GLU A 122 -3.16 16.21 -14.92
C GLU A 122 -2.15 17.27 -14.39
N LEU A 123 -1.95 17.33 -13.05
CA LEU A 123 -0.95 18.20 -12.48
C LEU A 123 0.42 17.83 -13.03
N LEU A 124 1.00 18.75 -13.75
CA LEU A 124 2.35 18.66 -14.29
C LEU A 124 3.32 18.31 -13.17
N GLU A 125 3.87 17.17 -13.25
CA GLU A 125 4.58 16.36 -12.27
C GLU A 125 5.77 17.04 -11.64
N SER A 126 6.47 17.90 -12.38
CA SER A 126 7.56 18.70 -11.84
C SER A 126 7.11 19.61 -10.70
N GLU A 127 5.85 20.08 -10.73
CA GLU A 127 5.26 20.90 -9.67
C GLU A 127 4.88 20.04 -8.46
N VAL A 128 4.33 18.85 -8.64
CA VAL A 128 4.00 17.93 -7.55
C VAL A 128 5.26 17.49 -6.80
N TYR A 129 6.28 17.04 -7.52
CA TYR A 129 7.56 16.69 -6.89
C TYR A 129 8.23 17.89 -6.20
N ALA A 130 8.19 19.07 -6.82
CA ALA A 130 8.72 20.28 -6.22
C ALA A 130 7.91 20.71 -4.98
N GLN A 131 6.61 20.50 -4.97
CA GLN A 131 5.76 20.81 -3.83
C GLN A 131 5.96 19.83 -2.67
N ILE A 132 6.17 18.54 -2.96
CA ILE A 132 6.55 17.53 -1.95
C ILE A 132 7.89 17.89 -1.32
N LEU A 133 8.91 18.17 -2.14
CA LEU A 133 10.25 18.55 -1.68
C LEU A 133 10.29 19.87 -0.88
N ASN A 134 9.29 20.73 -1.06
CA ASN A 134 9.19 22.03 -0.40
C ASN A 134 8.11 22.08 0.71
N ASP A 135 7.64 20.95 1.22
CA ASP A 135 6.57 20.85 2.24
C ASP A 135 5.26 21.59 1.88
N LYS A 136 5.01 21.82 0.61
CA LYS A 136 3.84 22.59 0.14
C LYS A 136 2.64 21.75 -0.23
N LEU A 137 2.82 20.43 -0.39
CA LEU A 137 1.72 19.51 -0.60
C LEU A 137 1.39 18.86 0.75
N SER A 138 0.14 18.97 1.16
CA SER A 138 -0.40 18.23 2.32
C SER A 138 -0.62 16.75 1.98
N ILE A 139 0.41 16.11 1.44
CA ILE A 139 0.46 14.66 1.35
C ILE A 139 0.75 14.16 2.75
N ASN A 140 0.06 13.11 3.15
CA ASN A 140 0.40 12.40 4.35
C ASN A 140 1.82 11.80 4.18
N GLU A 141 2.85 12.54 4.64
CA GLU A 141 4.25 12.11 4.56
C GLU A 141 4.44 10.74 5.19
N GLY A 142 3.68 10.44 6.24
CA GLY A 142 3.67 9.13 6.88
C GLY A 142 3.35 8.00 5.89
N MET A 143 2.50 8.23 4.89
CA MET A 143 2.21 7.26 3.84
C MET A 143 3.47 6.89 3.05
N LEU A 144 4.27 7.89 2.68
CA LEU A 144 5.49 7.67 1.89
C LEU A 144 6.59 7.03 2.72
N TYR A 145 6.81 7.52 3.95
CA TYR A 145 7.84 6.97 4.85
C TYR A 145 7.57 5.51 5.19
N GLU A 146 6.34 5.18 5.56
CA GLU A 146 5.99 3.78 5.85
C GLU A 146 6.14 2.90 4.61
N ASN A 147 5.72 3.38 3.44
CA ASN A 147 5.87 2.59 2.22
C ASN A 147 7.34 2.34 1.85
N VAL A 148 8.23 3.35 2.02
CA VAL A 148 9.68 3.17 1.84
C VAL A 148 10.23 2.13 2.80
N ILE A 149 9.84 2.21 4.10
CA ILE A 149 10.29 1.24 5.10
C ILE A 149 9.79 -0.16 4.76
N ALA A 150 8.52 -0.33 4.38
CA ALA A 150 7.96 -1.60 3.94
C ALA A 150 8.75 -2.18 2.76
N GLN A 151 9.00 -1.37 1.74
CA GLN A 151 9.78 -1.75 0.56
C GLN A 151 11.21 -2.18 0.94
N MET A 152 11.89 -1.43 1.82
CA MET A 152 13.23 -1.76 2.28
C MET A 152 13.26 -3.07 3.08
N LEU A 153 12.31 -3.29 3.97
CA LEU A 153 12.23 -4.51 4.78
C LEU A 153 12.02 -5.73 3.89
N VAL A 154 11.07 -5.66 2.94
CA VAL A 154 10.80 -6.77 2.00
C VAL A 154 12.01 -7.02 1.09
N ALA A 155 12.68 -5.98 0.59
CA ALA A 155 13.89 -6.12 -0.22
C ALA A 155 15.05 -6.81 0.53
N ASN A 156 15.05 -6.76 1.86
CA ASN A 156 16.00 -7.47 2.73
C ASN A 156 15.48 -8.84 3.21
N GLY A 157 14.38 -9.32 2.64
CA GLY A 157 13.84 -10.67 2.91
C GLY A 157 12.97 -10.77 4.17
N HIS A 158 12.57 -9.65 4.76
CA HIS A 158 11.68 -9.64 5.92
C HIS A 158 10.22 -9.74 5.49
N LYS A 159 9.44 -10.53 6.24
CA LYS A 159 7.98 -10.44 6.22
C LYS A 159 7.54 -9.28 7.08
N LEU A 160 6.46 -8.62 6.69
CA LEU A 160 5.96 -7.46 7.39
C LEU A 160 4.86 -7.86 8.38
N TYR A 161 5.02 -7.38 9.59
CA TYR A 161 4.01 -7.49 10.65
C TYR A 161 3.83 -6.16 11.34
N PHE A 162 2.59 -5.86 11.76
CA PHE A 162 2.30 -4.73 12.62
C PHE A 162 1.66 -5.22 13.91
N TYR A 163 1.67 -4.39 14.95
CA TYR A 163 1.07 -4.69 16.23
C TYR A 163 0.17 -3.55 16.68
N THR A 164 -0.99 -3.89 17.24
CA THR A 164 -1.87 -2.93 17.90
C THR A 164 -2.38 -3.51 19.20
N HIS A 165 -2.40 -2.67 20.25
CA HIS A 165 -3.03 -3.01 21.51
C HIS A 165 -4.25 -2.14 21.75
N TYR A 166 -5.42 -2.80 21.93
CA TYR A 166 -6.66 -2.11 22.23
C TYR A 166 -6.85 -1.99 23.73
N SER A 167 -6.87 -0.77 24.26
CA SER A 167 -7.19 -0.49 25.66
C SER A 167 -8.70 -0.45 25.86
N ARG A 168 -9.21 -1.40 26.67
CA ARG A 168 -10.64 -1.43 27.06
C ARG A 168 -11.04 -0.22 27.89
N GLU A 169 -10.14 0.30 28.72
CA GLU A 169 -10.38 1.48 29.56
C GLU A 169 -10.52 2.76 28.75
N LYS A 170 -9.67 2.91 27.71
CA LYS A 170 -9.65 4.09 26.85
C LYS A 170 -10.56 3.98 25.63
N HIS A 171 -11.13 2.81 25.37
CA HIS A 171 -11.93 2.50 24.16
C HIS A 171 -11.24 2.87 22.83
N ARG A 172 -9.91 2.72 22.79
CA ARG A 172 -9.09 3.00 21.59
C ARG A 172 -7.82 2.16 21.62
N ASN A 173 -7.13 2.09 20.47
CA ASN A 173 -5.76 1.60 20.44
C ASN A 173 -4.88 2.59 21.21
N ASP A 174 -4.11 2.09 22.17
CA ASP A 174 -3.14 2.88 22.94
C ASP A 174 -1.68 2.57 22.56
N ILE A 175 -1.47 1.50 21.82
CA ILE A 175 -0.19 1.18 21.17
C ILE A 175 -0.47 0.82 19.71
N GLU A 176 0.30 1.40 18.81
CA GLU A 176 0.37 1.01 17.42
C GLU A 176 1.85 1.01 17.00
N ILE A 177 2.30 -0.11 16.43
CA ILE A 177 3.66 -0.28 15.90
C ILE A 177 3.50 -0.76 14.46
N ASP A 178 3.93 0.06 13.51
CA ASP A 178 3.72 -0.19 12.08
C ASP A 178 4.53 -1.37 11.55
N PHE A 179 5.71 -1.61 12.12
CA PHE A 179 6.57 -2.74 11.74
C PHE A 179 7.24 -3.33 12.97
N ILE A 180 7.19 -4.67 13.09
CA ILE A 180 7.85 -5.46 14.13
C ILE A 180 8.57 -6.65 13.52
#